data_b6bdab2d13406edd4922bd161459117c
#
_entry.id   b6bdab2d13406edd4922bd161459117c
#
_cell.length_a   1.000
_cell.length_b   1.000
_cell.length_c   1.000
_cell.angle_alpha   90.00
_cell.angle_beta   90.00
_cell.angle_gamma   90.00
#
_symmetry.space_group_name_H-M   'P 1'
#
loop_
_entity.id
_entity.type
_entity.pdbx_description
1 polymer ?
#
loop_
_entity_poly.entity_id
_entity_poly.type
_entity_poly.pdbx_seq_one_letter_code
_entity_poly.pdbx_strand_id
1 'polypeptide(L)'
;MTFNVRLLTRHFYDAEGVLLPQEIIVYTDYVCPFCLLAEEAIVQATDDLDVEIRWRPFELRPDPVPTLKVEDPYLPLVWRDSVYPMAEKLGVPITLPNISPQPRTDKAFEVFAMAEEQGVGHPYSMAALKAFFQQERDIGDPEVLADIGESVGLERQAVLDALAEGRYREQHQAAQRHAVDEARIQSVPTLVIDGEVIQGVPDPAALKRFLIERG
;
A
#
# COMPACT_ATOMS: atom_id res chain seq x y z
N MET A 1 34.78 -31.22 2.84
CA MET A 1 33.47 -31.48 2.19
C MET A 1 32.73 -30.15 2.14
N THR A 2 32.75 -29.51 0.98
CA THR A 2 32.12 -28.20 0.76
C THR A 2 30.69 -28.48 0.30
N PHE A 3 29.72 -28.18 1.15
CA PHE A 3 28.29 -28.22 0.75
C PHE A 3 27.99 -27.07 -0.18
N ASN A 4 27.86 -27.37 -1.46
CA ASN A 4 27.35 -26.45 -2.48
C ASN A 4 25.83 -26.39 -2.32
N VAL A 5 25.31 -25.42 -1.58
CA VAL A 5 23.88 -25.07 -1.56
C VAL A 5 23.60 -24.42 -2.90
N ARG A 6 23.09 -25.13 -3.86
CA ARG A 6 22.50 -24.61 -5.07
C ARG A 6 21.17 -23.98 -4.65
N LEU A 7 21.14 -22.66 -4.50
CA LEU A 7 19.90 -21.89 -4.46
C LEU A 7 19.20 -22.14 -5.81
N LEU A 8 18.11 -22.88 -5.78
CA LEU A 8 17.21 -23.04 -6.92
C LEU A 8 16.41 -21.73 -7.02
N THR A 9 16.79 -20.84 -7.92
CA THR A 9 15.96 -19.74 -8.35
C THR A 9 14.65 -20.32 -8.86
N ARG A 10 13.52 -20.00 -8.20
CA ARG A 10 12.20 -20.42 -8.65
C ARG A 10 11.73 -19.45 -9.73
N HIS A 11 12.11 -19.71 -10.95
CA HIS A 11 11.51 -19.02 -12.09
C HIS A 11 10.13 -19.62 -12.35
N PHE A 12 9.12 -18.79 -12.41
CA PHE A 12 7.78 -19.18 -12.81
C PHE A 12 7.64 -18.95 -14.31
N TYR A 13 7.12 -19.95 -15.02
CA TYR A 13 6.82 -19.88 -16.45
C TYR A 13 5.31 -20.01 -16.63
N ASP A 14 4.76 -19.26 -17.59
CA ASP A 14 3.38 -19.46 -18.01
C ASP A 14 3.21 -20.78 -18.78
N ALA A 15 1.96 -21.07 -19.24
CA ALA A 15 1.62 -22.27 -20.00
C ALA A 15 2.33 -22.35 -21.38
N GLU A 16 2.87 -21.23 -21.84
CA GLU A 16 3.57 -21.07 -23.12
C GLU A 16 5.11 -21.10 -22.94
N GLY A 17 5.59 -21.20 -21.70
CA GLY A 17 7.02 -21.26 -21.36
C GLY A 17 7.69 -19.90 -21.32
N VAL A 18 6.93 -18.81 -21.19
CA VAL A 18 7.45 -17.45 -21.00
C VAL A 18 7.72 -17.23 -19.52
N LEU A 19 8.88 -16.66 -19.22
CA LEU A 19 9.25 -16.28 -17.87
C LEU A 19 8.27 -15.22 -17.35
N LEU A 20 7.60 -15.51 -16.22
CA LEU A 20 6.75 -14.54 -15.55
C LEU A 20 7.60 -13.53 -14.77
N PRO A 21 7.20 -12.25 -14.73
CA PRO A 21 7.87 -11.26 -13.90
C PRO A 21 7.78 -11.66 -12.42
N GLN A 22 8.80 -11.30 -11.66
CA GLN A 22 8.78 -11.52 -10.21
C GLN A 22 7.68 -10.69 -9.56
N GLU A 23 6.82 -11.33 -8.76
CA GLU A 23 5.70 -10.65 -8.11
C GLU A 23 6.09 -10.12 -6.72
N ILE A 24 5.74 -8.86 -6.47
CA ILE A 24 5.82 -8.22 -5.14
C ILE A 24 4.41 -7.90 -4.68
N ILE A 25 3.91 -8.58 -3.64
CA ILE A 25 2.64 -8.24 -3.01
C ILE A 25 2.91 -7.24 -1.90
N VAL A 26 2.23 -6.08 -1.90
CA VAL A 26 2.41 -5.03 -0.90
C VAL A 26 1.09 -4.79 -0.16
N TYR A 27 1.06 -5.11 1.12
CA TYR A 27 -0.06 -4.75 1.99
C TYR A 27 0.13 -3.34 2.53
N THR A 28 -0.92 -2.51 2.42
CA THR A 28 -0.87 -1.08 2.68
C THR A 28 -2.11 -0.57 3.39
N ASP A 29 -1.97 0.59 4.09
CA ASP A 29 -3.08 1.39 4.61
C ASP A 29 -2.83 2.88 4.32
N TYR A 30 -3.83 3.59 3.88
CA TYR A 30 -3.73 4.99 3.45
C TYR A 30 -3.53 5.98 4.61
N VAL A 31 -3.74 5.55 5.86
CA VAL A 31 -3.42 6.34 7.07
C VAL A 31 -2.07 5.95 7.70
N CYS A 32 -1.33 5.02 7.09
CA CYS A 32 0.00 4.63 7.53
C CYS A 32 1.09 5.43 6.80
N PRO A 33 1.81 6.35 7.47
CA PRO A 33 2.85 7.15 6.81
C PRO A 33 3.98 6.30 6.24
N PHE A 34 4.30 5.18 6.90
CA PHE A 34 5.31 4.24 6.42
C PHE A 34 4.92 3.56 5.11
N CYS A 35 3.63 3.51 4.75
CA CYS A 35 3.19 2.98 3.46
C CYS A 35 3.57 3.93 2.31
N LEU A 36 3.44 5.25 2.48
CA LEU A 36 3.94 6.22 1.49
C LEU A 36 5.48 6.14 1.36
N LEU A 37 6.19 5.96 2.47
CA LEU A 37 7.66 5.83 2.45
C LEU A 37 8.12 4.52 1.81
N ALA A 38 7.38 3.43 2.01
CA ALA A 38 7.68 2.14 1.38
C ALA A 38 7.48 2.18 -0.13
N GLU A 39 6.46 2.90 -0.61
CA GLU A 39 6.25 3.11 -2.04
C GLU A 39 7.48 3.69 -2.72
N GLU A 40 8.02 4.78 -2.19
CA GLU A 40 9.24 5.39 -2.73
C GLU A 40 10.44 4.43 -2.69
N ALA A 41 10.59 3.69 -1.58
CA ALA A 41 11.65 2.71 -1.45
C ALA A 41 11.53 1.56 -2.47
N ILE A 42 10.30 1.12 -2.76
CA ILE A 42 10.01 0.09 -3.75
C ILE A 42 10.33 0.62 -5.16
N VAL A 43 9.86 1.83 -5.51
CA VAL A 43 10.14 2.46 -6.81
C VAL A 43 11.65 2.56 -7.03
N GLN A 44 12.40 3.06 -6.06
CA GLN A 44 13.86 3.15 -6.16
C GLN A 44 14.54 1.78 -6.32
N ALA A 45 13.98 0.73 -5.73
CA ALA A 45 14.54 -0.62 -5.83
C ALA A 45 14.23 -1.32 -7.16
N THR A 46 13.11 -0.97 -7.81
CA THR A 46 12.56 -1.71 -8.95
C THR A 46 12.61 -0.96 -10.28
N ASP A 47 13.11 0.27 -10.32
CA ASP A 47 13.12 1.18 -11.48
C ASP A 47 13.66 0.54 -12.79
N ASP A 48 14.61 -0.38 -12.67
CA ASP A 48 15.27 -1.08 -13.80
C ASP A 48 15.05 -2.60 -13.78
N LEU A 49 14.07 -3.10 -12.99
CA LEU A 49 13.75 -4.52 -12.86
C LEU A 49 12.37 -4.82 -13.47
N ASP A 50 12.26 -6.01 -14.07
CA ASP A 50 10.97 -6.52 -14.57
C ASP A 50 10.24 -7.22 -13.42
N VAL A 51 9.43 -6.44 -12.68
CA VAL A 51 8.66 -6.89 -11.52
C VAL A 51 7.20 -6.46 -11.64
N GLU A 52 6.29 -7.30 -11.17
CA GLU A 52 4.88 -6.97 -11.03
C GLU A 52 4.57 -6.63 -9.57
N ILE A 53 4.09 -5.43 -9.30
CA ILE A 53 3.73 -5.00 -7.94
C ILE A 53 2.22 -5.04 -7.79
N ARG A 54 1.73 -5.84 -6.83
CA ARG A 54 0.31 -5.97 -6.49
C ARG A 54 0.02 -5.38 -5.13
N TRP A 55 -0.77 -4.33 -5.12
CA TRP A 55 -1.24 -3.70 -3.89
C TRP A 55 -2.41 -4.46 -3.29
N ARG A 56 -2.40 -4.59 -1.95
CA ARG A 56 -3.44 -5.26 -1.19
C ARG A 56 -3.88 -4.40 -0.01
N PRO A 57 -5.18 -4.24 0.21
CA PRO A 57 -5.68 -3.47 1.34
C PRO A 57 -5.43 -4.20 2.68
N PHE A 58 -5.09 -3.40 3.69
CA PHE A 58 -5.06 -3.84 5.08
C PHE A 58 -5.39 -2.65 5.98
N GLU A 59 -6.61 -2.60 6.52
CA GLU A 59 -6.96 -1.58 7.50
C GLU A 59 -6.27 -1.85 8.83
N LEU A 60 -5.47 -0.89 9.30
CA LEU A 60 -4.88 -0.93 10.64
C LEU A 60 -5.95 -0.83 11.75
N ARG A 61 -7.03 -0.13 11.45
CA ARG A 61 -8.09 0.17 12.41
C ARG A 61 -9.48 0.00 11.79
N PRO A 62 -9.84 -1.25 11.43
CA PRO A 62 -11.19 -1.52 10.92
C PRO A 62 -12.23 -1.27 12.02
N ASP A 63 -13.47 -1.00 11.63
CA ASP A 63 -14.55 -0.87 12.61
C ASP A 63 -14.67 -2.16 13.46
N PRO A 64 -14.86 -2.06 14.79
CA PRO A 64 -15.07 -0.87 15.64
C PRO A 64 -13.81 -0.29 16.31
N VAL A 65 -12.60 -0.66 15.87
CA VAL A 65 -11.36 -0.18 16.47
C VAL A 65 -11.27 1.36 16.36
N PRO A 66 -11.04 2.12 17.45
CA PRO A 66 -10.93 3.58 17.39
C PRO A 66 -9.77 4.03 16.50
N THR A 67 -9.98 5.08 15.70
CA THR A 67 -8.91 5.72 14.93
C THR A 67 -8.08 6.65 15.82
N LEU A 68 -6.88 7.01 15.34
CA LEU A 68 -5.96 7.85 16.11
C LEU A 68 -6.37 9.33 16.05
N LYS A 69 -5.97 10.08 17.09
CA LYS A 69 -6.18 11.52 17.17
C LYS A 69 -4.84 12.23 17.17
N VAL A 70 -4.74 13.34 16.43
CA VAL A 70 -3.50 14.12 16.34
C VAL A 70 -3.14 14.83 17.63
N GLU A 71 -4.11 15.12 18.49
CA GLU A 71 -3.94 15.69 19.81
C GLU A 71 -3.39 14.71 20.86
N ASP A 72 -3.47 13.39 20.58
CA ASP A 72 -2.91 12.37 21.44
C ASP A 72 -1.38 12.28 21.28
N PRO A 73 -0.61 12.02 22.35
CA PRO A 73 0.86 12.04 22.28
C PRO A 73 1.50 11.08 21.29
N TYR A 74 0.80 10.01 20.93
CA TYR A 74 1.34 8.92 20.10
C TYR A 74 1.77 9.42 18.70
N LEU A 75 0.87 10.08 17.97
CA LEU A 75 1.17 10.52 16.60
C LEU A 75 2.32 11.52 16.56
N PRO A 76 2.31 12.65 17.31
CA PRO A 76 3.42 13.59 17.30
C PRO A 76 4.77 12.94 17.65
N LEU A 77 4.80 12.00 18.58
CA LEU A 77 6.03 11.30 18.98
C LEU A 77 6.57 10.40 17.86
N VAL A 78 5.71 9.54 17.29
CA VAL A 78 6.12 8.64 16.19
C VAL A 78 6.56 9.43 14.96
N TRP A 79 5.86 10.52 14.64
CA TRP A 79 6.21 11.36 13.51
C TRP A 79 7.57 12.04 13.69
N ARG A 80 7.81 12.63 14.86
CA ARG A 80 9.10 13.27 15.18
C ARG A 80 10.26 12.26 15.18
N ASP A 81 10.06 11.11 15.82
CA ASP A 81 11.15 10.20 16.15
C ASP A 81 11.43 9.16 15.04
N SER A 82 10.46 8.94 14.12
CA SER A 82 10.57 7.89 13.11
C SER A 82 10.18 8.35 11.71
N VAL A 83 9.00 8.96 11.52
CA VAL A 83 8.48 9.26 10.18
C VAL A 83 9.31 10.35 9.50
N TYR A 84 9.51 11.50 10.12
CA TYR A 84 10.26 12.61 9.53
C TYR A 84 11.74 12.26 9.23
N PRO A 85 12.49 11.60 10.12
CA PRO A 85 13.87 11.20 9.81
C PRO A 85 13.95 10.21 8.63
N MET A 86 12.99 9.28 8.52
CA MET A 86 12.95 8.34 7.41
C MET A 86 12.55 9.01 6.10
N ALA A 87 11.57 9.91 6.14
CA ALA A 87 11.12 10.69 4.99
C ALA A 87 12.25 11.57 4.43
N GLU A 88 13.02 12.23 5.31
CA GLU A 88 14.19 13.00 4.90
C GLU A 88 15.24 12.12 4.20
N LYS A 89 15.54 10.94 4.76
CA LYS A 89 16.48 9.99 4.16
C LYS A 89 16.06 9.52 2.77
N LEU A 90 14.74 9.34 2.54
CA LEU A 90 14.18 8.88 1.26
C LEU A 90 13.84 10.02 0.30
N GLY A 91 13.92 11.29 0.73
CA GLY A 91 13.56 12.45 -0.08
C GLY A 91 12.05 12.61 -0.29
N VAL A 92 11.20 12.03 0.59
CA VAL A 92 9.73 12.05 0.46
C VAL A 92 9.14 13.22 1.25
N PRO A 93 8.47 14.18 0.60
CA PRO A 93 7.72 15.20 1.32
C PRO A 93 6.51 14.54 2.02
N ILE A 94 6.38 14.78 3.31
CA ILE A 94 5.30 14.22 4.12
C ILE A 94 5.00 15.12 5.31
N THR A 95 3.73 15.23 5.67
CA THR A 95 3.25 16.02 6.81
C THR A 95 2.25 15.22 7.62
N LEU A 96 2.30 15.31 8.96
CA LEU A 96 1.23 14.79 9.81
C LEU A 96 -0.05 15.57 9.52
N PRO A 97 -1.09 14.95 8.93
CA PRO A 97 -2.31 15.67 8.60
C PRO A 97 -3.04 16.15 9.86
N ASN A 98 -3.50 17.39 9.86
CA ASN A 98 -4.27 17.96 10.97
C ASN A 98 -5.77 17.58 10.86
N ILE A 99 -6.03 16.27 10.72
CA ILE A 99 -7.37 15.67 10.63
C ILE A 99 -7.55 14.79 11.86
N SER A 100 -8.54 15.11 12.70
CA SER A 100 -8.76 14.41 13.97
C SER A 100 -10.26 14.16 14.22
N PRO A 101 -10.65 12.90 14.52
CA PRO A 101 -9.81 11.70 14.45
C PRO A 101 -9.36 11.41 13.02
N GLN A 102 -8.26 10.67 12.85
CA GLN A 102 -7.85 10.20 11.53
C GLN A 102 -8.96 9.38 10.87
N PRO A 103 -9.15 9.50 9.54
CA PRO A 103 -10.24 8.82 8.84
C PRO A 103 -10.10 7.30 8.89
N ARG A 104 -11.22 6.60 8.71
CA ARG A 104 -11.23 5.18 8.34
C ARG A 104 -10.91 5.06 6.86
N THR A 105 -10.32 3.96 6.48
CA THR A 105 -9.86 3.73 5.11
C THR A 105 -10.72 2.75 4.31
N ASP A 106 -11.77 2.22 4.92
CA ASP A 106 -12.72 1.30 4.28
C ASP A 106 -13.26 1.82 2.93
N LYS A 107 -13.79 3.05 2.91
CA LYS A 107 -14.30 3.69 1.68
C LYS A 107 -13.21 3.94 0.65
N ALA A 108 -12.02 4.35 1.09
CA ALA A 108 -10.90 4.53 0.19
C ALA A 108 -10.48 3.22 -0.47
N PHE A 109 -10.57 2.10 0.24
CA PHE A 109 -10.34 0.77 -0.32
C PHE A 109 -11.50 0.25 -1.17
N GLU A 110 -12.75 0.66 -0.91
CA GLU A 110 -13.85 0.41 -1.84
C GLU A 110 -13.58 1.07 -3.22
N VAL A 111 -13.09 2.33 -3.22
CA VAL A 111 -12.69 3.00 -4.48
C VAL A 111 -11.44 2.37 -5.10
N PHE A 112 -10.49 1.90 -4.29
CA PHE A 112 -9.35 1.14 -4.80
C PHE A 112 -9.79 -0.12 -5.56
N ALA A 113 -10.78 -0.87 -5.05
CA ALA A 113 -11.32 -2.05 -5.74
C ALA A 113 -11.92 -1.68 -7.11
N MET A 114 -12.65 -0.56 -7.19
CA MET A 114 -13.13 -0.02 -8.46
C MET A 114 -11.98 0.37 -9.41
N ALA A 115 -10.93 0.99 -8.87
CA ALA A 115 -9.75 1.40 -9.63
C ALA A 115 -8.97 0.17 -10.17
N GLU A 116 -8.87 -0.91 -9.41
CA GLU A 116 -8.28 -2.18 -9.83
C GLU A 116 -9.02 -2.78 -11.04
N GLU A 117 -10.36 -2.77 -11.01
CA GLU A 117 -11.16 -3.25 -12.15
C GLU A 117 -10.92 -2.46 -13.44
N GLN A 118 -10.53 -1.19 -13.32
CA GLN A 118 -10.23 -0.30 -14.45
C GLN A 118 -8.72 -0.22 -14.78
N GLY A 119 -7.88 -1.00 -14.10
CA GLY A 119 -6.43 -1.03 -14.34
C GLY A 119 -5.66 0.20 -13.83
N VAL A 120 -6.27 0.99 -12.94
CA VAL A 120 -5.68 2.20 -12.35
C VAL A 120 -5.52 2.11 -10.82
N GLY A 121 -5.47 0.90 -10.27
CA GLY A 121 -5.37 0.68 -8.83
C GLY A 121 -4.14 1.30 -8.20
N HIS A 122 -2.95 1.07 -8.75
CA HIS A 122 -1.72 1.67 -8.23
C HIS A 122 -1.70 3.20 -8.35
N PRO A 123 -2.03 3.84 -9.50
CA PRO A 123 -2.21 5.29 -9.57
C PRO A 123 -3.17 5.85 -8.51
N TYR A 124 -4.30 5.17 -8.26
CA TYR A 124 -5.24 5.56 -7.23
C TYR A 124 -4.64 5.46 -5.83
N SER A 125 -3.98 4.37 -5.51
CA SER A 125 -3.33 4.13 -4.22
C SER A 125 -2.33 5.24 -3.90
N MET A 126 -1.50 5.61 -4.87
CA MET A 126 -0.55 6.72 -4.75
C MET A 126 -1.23 8.08 -4.58
N ALA A 127 -2.30 8.33 -5.33
CA ALA A 127 -3.05 9.58 -5.21
C ALA A 127 -3.72 9.71 -3.84
N ALA A 128 -4.26 8.61 -3.29
CA ALA A 128 -4.87 8.58 -1.96
C ALA A 128 -3.83 8.85 -0.84
N LEU A 129 -2.68 8.19 -0.88
CA LEU A 129 -1.57 8.44 0.06
C LEU A 129 -1.09 9.89 0.01
N LYS A 130 -0.89 10.45 -1.19
CA LYS A 130 -0.49 11.84 -1.39
C LYS A 130 -1.56 12.83 -0.95
N ALA A 131 -2.83 12.56 -1.24
CA ALA A 131 -3.95 13.39 -0.81
C ALA A 131 -3.96 13.53 0.71
N PHE A 132 -3.78 12.43 1.44
CA PHE A 132 -3.76 12.45 2.90
C PHE A 132 -2.49 13.09 3.46
N PHE A 133 -1.30 12.61 3.07
CA PHE A 133 -0.03 12.99 3.71
C PHE A 133 0.65 14.24 3.14
N GLN A 134 0.30 14.68 1.95
CA GLN A 134 0.93 15.84 1.31
C GLN A 134 -0.05 16.99 1.05
N GLN A 135 -1.36 16.73 1.06
CA GLN A 135 -2.39 17.72 0.75
C GLN A 135 -3.39 17.91 1.90
N GLU A 136 -3.24 17.18 3.00
CA GLU A 136 -4.12 17.21 4.19
C GLU A 136 -5.60 17.03 3.85
N ARG A 137 -5.92 16.16 2.87
CA ARG A 137 -7.30 15.89 2.48
C ARG A 137 -7.86 14.71 3.28
N ASP A 138 -9.12 14.84 3.70
CA ASP A 138 -9.82 13.77 4.42
C ASP A 138 -10.24 12.65 3.46
N ILE A 139 -9.48 11.55 3.44
CA ILE A 139 -9.77 10.36 2.62
C ILE A 139 -10.92 9.49 3.18
N GLY A 140 -11.60 9.90 4.22
CA GLY A 140 -12.87 9.35 4.67
C GLY A 140 -14.09 10.03 4.02
N ASP A 141 -13.89 11.22 3.41
CA ASP A 141 -14.93 11.98 2.71
C ASP A 141 -15.15 11.44 1.29
N PRO A 142 -16.38 10.99 0.94
CA PRO A 142 -16.72 10.52 -0.40
C PRO A 142 -16.40 11.51 -1.53
N GLU A 143 -16.58 12.82 -1.29
CA GLU A 143 -16.27 13.84 -2.30
C GLU A 143 -14.76 13.93 -2.58
N VAL A 144 -13.94 13.83 -1.53
CA VAL A 144 -12.48 13.76 -1.65
C VAL A 144 -12.05 12.51 -2.39
N LEU A 145 -12.67 11.37 -2.08
CA LEU A 145 -12.37 10.10 -2.77
C LEU A 145 -12.78 10.13 -4.25
N ALA A 146 -13.90 10.79 -4.56
CA ALA A 146 -14.35 11.00 -5.94
C ALA A 146 -13.38 11.88 -6.74
N ASP A 147 -12.88 12.97 -6.14
CA ASP A 147 -11.85 13.81 -6.77
C ASP A 147 -10.53 13.04 -6.99
N ILE A 148 -10.12 12.22 -6.02
CA ILE A 148 -8.94 11.36 -6.16
C ILE A 148 -9.14 10.36 -7.31
N GLY A 149 -10.31 9.71 -7.37
CA GLY A 149 -10.67 8.80 -8.45
C GLY A 149 -10.63 9.48 -9.82
N GLU A 150 -11.22 10.67 -9.93
CA GLU A 150 -11.22 11.46 -11.18
C GLU A 150 -9.80 11.81 -11.63
N SER A 151 -8.91 12.12 -10.70
CA SER A 151 -7.51 12.46 -11.01
C SER A 151 -6.74 11.32 -11.67
N VAL A 152 -7.21 10.08 -11.54
CA VAL A 152 -6.60 8.87 -12.13
C VAL A 152 -7.45 8.25 -13.24
N GLY A 153 -8.53 8.92 -13.65
CA GLY A 153 -9.35 8.55 -14.80
C GLY A 153 -10.64 7.81 -14.49
N LEU A 154 -11.02 7.64 -13.20
CA LEU A 154 -12.35 7.16 -12.86
C LEU A 154 -13.40 8.24 -13.11
N GLU A 155 -14.61 7.83 -13.45
CA GLU A 155 -15.72 8.78 -13.57
C GLU A 155 -16.20 9.18 -12.16
N ARG A 156 -16.19 10.50 -11.86
CA ARG A 156 -16.46 11.06 -10.53
C ARG A 156 -17.80 10.62 -9.95
N GLN A 157 -18.87 10.72 -10.76
CA GLN A 157 -20.22 10.35 -10.31
C GLN A 157 -20.33 8.85 -10.06
N ALA A 158 -19.66 8.02 -10.86
CA ALA A 158 -19.64 6.58 -10.68
C ALA A 158 -18.95 6.18 -9.37
N VAL A 159 -17.93 6.92 -8.92
CA VAL A 159 -17.30 6.73 -7.60
C VAL A 159 -18.28 7.05 -6.48
N LEU A 160 -18.98 8.19 -6.55
CA LEU A 160 -19.98 8.59 -5.56
C LEU A 160 -21.12 7.58 -5.47
N ASP A 161 -21.64 7.13 -6.61
CA ASP A 161 -22.71 6.14 -6.68
C ASP A 161 -22.26 4.79 -6.10
N ALA A 162 -21.05 4.34 -6.44
CA ALA A 162 -20.49 3.09 -5.94
C ALA A 162 -20.33 3.13 -4.39
N LEU A 163 -19.86 4.24 -3.84
CA LEU A 163 -19.74 4.43 -2.40
C LEU A 163 -21.12 4.48 -1.70
N ALA A 164 -22.09 5.21 -2.28
CA ALA A 164 -23.43 5.32 -1.73
C ALA A 164 -24.16 3.95 -1.70
N GLU A 165 -23.97 3.13 -2.73
CA GLU A 165 -24.52 1.78 -2.85
C GLU A 165 -23.73 0.74 -2.05
N GLY A 166 -22.50 1.04 -1.64
CA GLY A 166 -21.55 0.08 -1.03
C GLY A 166 -21.18 -1.05 -2.00
N ARG A 167 -21.05 -0.74 -3.28
CA ARG A 167 -20.88 -1.71 -4.38
C ARG A 167 -19.62 -2.59 -4.18
N TYR A 168 -18.56 -2.04 -3.64
CA TYR A 168 -17.28 -2.72 -3.44
C TYR A 168 -17.00 -3.10 -1.98
N ARG A 169 -17.97 -2.86 -1.08
CA ARG A 169 -17.83 -3.13 0.36
C ARG A 169 -17.51 -4.59 0.67
N GLU A 170 -18.25 -5.52 0.08
CA GLU A 170 -18.01 -6.95 0.32
C GLU A 170 -16.66 -7.41 -0.23
N GLN A 171 -16.25 -6.90 -1.39
CA GLN A 171 -14.95 -7.18 -1.99
C GLN A 171 -13.81 -6.69 -1.08
N HIS A 172 -13.90 -5.44 -0.57
CA HIS A 172 -12.93 -4.91 0.38
C HIS A 172 -12.88 -5.74 1.67
N GLN A 173 -14.04 -6.06 2.26
CA GLN A 173 -14.11 -6.89 3.46
C GLN A 173 -13.51 -8.29 3.25
N ALA A 174 -13.71 -8.88 2.08
CA ALA A 174 -13.09 -10.15 1.73
C ALA A 174 -11.57 -10.03 1.63
N ALA A 175 -11.06 -8.96 1.03
CA ALA A 175 -9.63 -8.68 0.95
C ALA A 175 -9.00 -8.46 2.33
N GLN A 176 -9.68 -7.72 3.23
CA GLN A 176 -9.26 -7.54 4.63
C GLN A 176 -9.22 -8.89 5.38
N ARG A 177 -10.26 -9.71 5.27
CA ARG A 177 -10.25 -11.06 5.88
C ARG A 177 -9.11 -11.93 5.34
N HIS A 178 -8.89 -11.94 4.02
CA HIS A 178 -7.77 -12.66 3.42
C HIS A 178 -6.42 -12.19 3.99
N ALA A 179 -6.21 -10.89 4.09
CA ALA A 179 -4.98 -10.34 4.65
C ALA A 179 -4.73 -10.79 6.10
N VAL A 180 -5.78 -10.75 6.94
CA VAL A 180 -5.68 -11.11 8.37
C VAL A 180 -5.62 -12.62 8.59
N ASP A 181 -6.56 -13.38 7.98
CA ASP A 181 -6.80 -14.76 8.34
C ASP A 181 -5.92 -15.74 7.56
N GLU A 182 -5.65 -15.44 6.28
CA GLU A 182 -4.91 -16.32 5.38
C GLU A 182 -3.45 -15.87 5.24
N ALA A 183 -3.22 -14.62 4.83
CA ALA A 183 -1.88 -14.07 4.67
C ALA A 183 -1.19 -13.73 6.00
N ARG A 184 -1.94 -13.72 7.12
CA ARG A 184 -1.42 -13.47 8.47
C ARG A 184 -0.69 -12.14 8.63
N ILE A 185 -1.13 -11.13 7.89
CA ILE A 185 -0.58 -9.77 7.97
C ILE A 185 -1.00 -9.14 9.31
N GLN A 186 -0.05 -8.53 10.01
CA GLN A 186 -0.26 -7.92 11.33
C GLN A 186 0.10 -6.44 11.35
N SER A 187 0.82 -5.98 10.36
CA SER A 187 1.27 -4.59 10.24
C SER A 187 1.47 -4.21 8.76
N VAL A 188 1.49 -2.92 8.49
CA VAL A 188 1.80 -2.39 7.16
C VAL A 188 2.84 -1.27 7.26
N PRO A 189 3.65 -1.04 6.22
CA PRO A 189 3.73 -1.84 5.01
C PRO A 189 4.31 -3.24 5.26
N THR A 190 3.80 -4.23 4.55
CA THR A 190 4.37 -5.58 4.52
C THR A 190 4.45 -6.04 3.07
N LEU A 191 5.65 -6.43 2.65
CA LEU A 191 5.90 -6.99 1.33
C LEU A 191 5.98 -8.52 1.43
N VAL A 192 5.41 -9.20 0.45
CA VAL A 192 5.56 -10.65 0.27
C VAL A 192 6.14 -10.90 -1.10
N ILE A 193 7.31 -11.56 -1.15
CA ILE A 193 8.06 -11.83 -2.38
C ILE A 193 8.49 -13.29 -2.35
N ASP A 194 8.00 -14.11 -3.27
CA ASP A 194 8.27 -15.55 -3.32
C ASP A 194 8.00 -16.28 -1.99
N GLY A 195 7.01 -15.81 -1.21
CA GLY A 195 6.66 -16.34 0.10
C GLY A 195 7.50 -15.82 1.27
N GLU A 196 8.51 -15.01 1.02
CA GLU A 196 9.27 -14.30 2.05
C GLU A 196 8.54 -13.01 2.47
N VAL A 197 8.51 -12.73 3.75
CA VAL A 197 7.80 -11.59 4.33
C VAL A 197 8.80 -10.53 4.80
N ILE A 198 8.69 -9.32 4.26
CA ILE A 198 9.48 -8.15 4.66
C ILE A 198 8.53 -7.14 5.30
N GLN A 199 8.72 -6.85 6.59
CA GLN A 199 7.90 -5.90 7.33
C GLN A 199 8.55 -4.53 7.42
N GLY A 200 7.74 -3.47 7.33
CA GLY A 200 8.19 -2.09 7.40
C GLY A 200 8.75 -1.57 6.07
N VAL A 201 9.34 -0.39 6.11
CA VAL A 201 9.92 0.26 4.93
C VAL A 201 11.24 -0.42 4.58
N PRO A 202 11.39 -1.03 3.41
CA PRO A 202 12.64 -1.69 3.03
C PRO A 202 13.74 -0.65 2.75
N ASP A 203 14.99 -1.04 2.96
CA ASP A 203 16.11 -0.28 2.37
C ASP A 203 16.15 -0.56 0.86
N PRO A 204 16.12 0.47 0.00
CA PRO A 204 16.02 0.29 -1.45
C PRO A 204 17.14 -0.57 -2.04
N ALA A 205 18.38 -0.36 -1.58
CA ALA A 205 19.52 -1.11 -2.10
C ALA A 205 19.52 -2.58 -1.63
N ALA A 206 19.02 -2.83 -0.43
CA ALA A 206 18.86 -4.19 0.08
C ALA A 206 17.73 -4.92 -0.66
N LEU A 207 16.59 -4.26 -0.87
CA LEU A 207 15.47 -4.82 -1.64
C LEU A 207 15.89 -5.14 -3.08
N LYS A 208 16.58 -4.22 -3.76
CA LYS A 208 17.08 -4.44 -5.12
C LYS A 208 18.00 -5.67 -5.19
N ARG A 209 18.97 -5.78 -4.27
CA ARG A 209 19.85 -6.97 -4.22
C ARG A 209 19.05 -8.26 -4.00
N PHE A 210 18.08 -8.24 -3.09
CA PHE A 210 17.22 -9.37 -2.81
C PHE A 210 16.45 -9.84 -4.05
N LEU A 211 15.90 -8.90 -4.84
CA LEU A 211 15.19 -9.19 -6.08
C LEU A 211 16.12 -9.78 -7.14
N ILE A 212 17.29 -9.16 -7.38
CA ILE A 212 18.28 -9.65 -8.36
C ILE A 212 18.81 -11.05 -8.03
N GLU A 213 18.98 -11.38 -6.75
CA GLU A 213 19.46 -12.71 -6.35
C GLU A 213 18.42 -13.81 -6.56
N ARG A 214 17.15 -13.46 -6.79
CA ARG A 214 16.03 -14.40 -6.92
C ARG A 214 15.36 -14.39 -8.31
N GLY A 215 15.54 -13.35 -9.09
CA GLY A 215 15.14 -13.25 -10.50
C GLY A 215 16.24 -13.71 -11.43
#